data_55c78c406815710d97ce44b2afd537b8
#
_entry.id   55c78c406815710d97ce44b2afd537b8
#
_cell.length_a   1.000
_cell.length_b   1.000
_cell.length_c   1.000
_cell.angle_alpha   90.00
_cell.angle_beta   90.00
_cell.angle_gamma   90.00
#
_symmetry.space_group_name_H-M   'P 1'
#
loop_
_entity.id
_entity.type
_entity.pdbx_description
1 polymer ?
#
loop_
_entity_poly.entity_id
_entity_poly.type
_entity_poly.pdbx_seq_one_letter_code
_entity_poly.pdbx_strand_id
1 'polypeptide(L)'
;MFRFRRKKTWFEVFLEENTVYHELVEWSKRHTLPGLKGRSIFRVAGELMVRPEGVDFAINKVEVLNDSLMVKIENKTGIILPVLVNVLSSTGDTMSQWSSPFLKEQTLSFKNVTSYKSVFISNDIPDINLKNNFNKKYYGVNIFGGINYSKQKTIWISPFAGLNRYDGIMVGAILHNVSVPENPFKFIIAPMFGTRSKNLVGHATFNYTKHLSKSILDNIDFFLYLKSYGFSRSYIPGFEKTSLNYQKVAPEVVFNFRRPSYRSSVSHSISLKGYYITEQDFKYDSLFTVPEVGNRENNIYGKLSYNIRDSRLINPYNVRFEGQLGKTFAKISATANYKFNYSLKGKAFYARAYAGKFFKLSDQFFDYYRYQLANTYSGFNDYLYDETFIGRTENSGIWSRQVSINEGGFKFPLLQNSNQAGFNDDFLLSLNLKTDFPLGKIPIRLFFDISTFGGDNFIFEGKKKILYEGGIELTIKDFFTVHIPLVMSDEFKEYKETVLGGKFLKTITFSHNLNKINWVKAPNMLLRIE
;
A
#
# COMPACT_ATOMS: atom_id res chain seq x y z
N MET A 1 -6.65 46.23 -2.62
CA MET A 1 -6.57 45.81 -1.22
C MET A 1 -7.11 44.39 -1.11
N PHE A 2 -6.24 43.36 -1.37
CA PHE A 2 -6.62 41.96 -1.32
C PHE A 2 -6.47 41.44 0.10
N ARG A 3 -7.58 41.16 0.79
CA ARG A 3 -7.60 40.44 2.06
C ARG A 3 -7.23 38.96 1.77
N PHE A 4 -5.99 38.59 2.10
CA PHE A 4 -5.61 37.17 2.23
C PHE A 4 -6.44 36.57 3.37
N ARG A 5 -7.43 35.74 3.04
CA ARG A 5 -8.00 34.79 4.00
C ARG A 5 -6.89 33.82 4.35
N ARG A 6 -6.29 33.97 5.54
CA ARG A 6 -5.41 33.00 6.15
C ARG A 6 -6.16 31.66 6.16
N LYS A 7 -5.70 30.67 5.44
CA LYS A 7 -6.23 29.32 5.61
C LYS A 7 -5.89 28.92 7.05
N LYS A 8 -6.93 28.70 7.85
CA LYS A 8 -6.79 28.19 9.21
C LYS A 8 -5.95 26.92 9.16
N THR A 9 -5.03 26.78 10.09
CA THR A 9 -4.28 25.54 10.27
C THR A 9 -5.27 24.44 10.64
N TRP A 10 -4.93 23.17 10.37
CA TRP A 10 -5.77 22.03 10.76
C TRP A 10 -6.11 22.06 12.26
N PHE A 11 -5.22 22.60 13.07
CA PHE A 11 -5.38 22.80 14.50
C PHE A 11 -6.41 23.92 14.82
N GLU A 12 -6.44 25.01 14.07
CA GLU A 12 -7.45 26.06 14.23
C GLU A 12 -8.84 25.58 13.79
N VAL A 13 -8.92 24.78 12.72
CA VAL A 13 -10.15 24.10 12.31
C VAL A 13 -10.57 23.05 13.35
N PHE A 14 -9.63 22.30 13.90
CA PHE A 14 -9.89 21.34 14.97
C PHE A 14 -10.40 21.99 16.26
N LEU A 15 -9.89 23.17 16.63
CA LEU A 15 -10.36 23.92 17.79
C LEU A 15 -11.71 24.61 17.59
N GLU A 16 -12.05 25.01 16.35
CA GLU A 16 -13.31 25.70 16.05
C GLU A 16 -14.46 24.76 15.70
N GLU A 17 -14.19 23.63 15.03
CA GLU A 17 -15.22 22.65 14.65
C GLU A 17 -15.43 21.57 15.72
N ASN A 18 -14.53 21.44 16.68
CA ASN A 18 -14.66 20.42 17.71
C ASN A 18 -15.38 20.99 18.94
N THR A 19 -16.64 20.70 18.99
CA THR A 19 -17.45 20.57 20.19
C THR A 19 -16.71 19.88 21.34
N VAL A 20 -15.69 19.06 21.05
CA VAL A 20 -14.89 18.31 22.06
C VAL A 20 -14.15 19.23 23.03
N TYR A 21 -13.58 20.35 22.60
CA TYR A 21 -12.95 21.29 23.52
C TYR A 21 -14.01 22.05 24.34
N HIS A 22 -15.07 22.48 23.71
CA HIS A 22 -16.22 23.10 24.39
C HIS A 22 -16.92 22.11 25.31
N GLU A 23 -17.12 20.87 24.85
CA GLU A 23 -17.69 19.79 25.65
C GLU A 23 -16.76 19.35 26.78
N LEU A 24 -15.43 19.30 26.60
CA LEU A 24 -14.46 19.04 27.68
C LEU A 24 -14.46 20.17 28.73
N VAL A 25 -14.53 21.43 28.30
CA VAL A 25 -14.63 22.57 29.18
C VAL A 25 -15.99 22.62 29.89
N GLU A 26 -17.08 22.42 29.19
CA GLU A 26 -18.42 22.32 29.77
C GLU A 26 -18.59 21.06 30.62
N TRP A 27 -18.03 19.95 30.19
CA TRP A 27 -17.97 18.71 30.96
C TRP A 27 -17.17 18.91 32.27
N SER A 28 -16.02 19.59 32.20
CA SER A 28 -15.21 19.91 33.38
C SER A 28 -15.90 20.84 34.38
N LYS A 29 -16.80 21.70 33.89
CA LYS A 29 -17.64 22.55 34.74
C LYS A 29 -18.80 21.78 35.38
N ARG A 30 -19.33 20.77 34.71
CA ARG A 30 -20.48 19.96 35.19
C ARG A 30 -20.07 18.80 36.10
N HIS A 31 -18.82 18.30 35.94
CA HIS A 31 -18.33 17.11 36.63
C HIS A 31 -17.10 17.51 37.48
N THR A 32 -17.34 17.90 38.72
CA THR A 32 -16.28 17.99 39.73
C THR A 32 -15.78 16.58 40.01
N LEU A 33 -14.73 16.16 39.31
CA LEU A 33 -14.07 14.88 39.61
C LEU A 33 -13.43 14.92 40.97
N PRO A 34 -13.80 14.02 41.89
CA PRO A 34 -13.14 13.95 43.21
C PRO A 34 -11.64 13.71 42.99
N GLY A 35 -10.82 14.67 43.43
CA GLY A 35 -9.36 14.58 43.39
C GLY A 35 -8.65 15.30 42.24
N LEU A 36 -9.34 15.87 41.24
CA LEU A 36 -8.73 16.64 40.15
C LEU A 36 -8.95 18.16 40.34
N LYS A 37 -7.95 18.88 40.83
CA LYS A 37 -7.94 20.35 40.85
C LYS A 37 -7.63 20.86 39.43
N GLY A 38 -8.15 22.02 39.00
CA GLY A 38 -8.17 22.58 37.63
C GLY A 38 -6.86 22.51 36.80
N ARG A 39 -5.69 22.37 37.41
CA ARG A 39 -4.41 22.14 36.70
C ARG A 39 -4.30 20.78 36.05
N SER A 40 -5.06 19.79 36.47
CA SER A 40 -5.00 18.43 35.90
C SER A 40 -5.77 18.27 34.61
N ILE A 41 -6.79 19.10 34.33
CA ILE A 41 -7.56 19.05 33.05
C ILE A 41 -6.69 19.49 31.88
N PHE A 42 -5.91 20.57 32.05
CA PHE A 42 -4.96 21.00 31.01
C PHE A 42 -3.85 19.99 30.77
N ARG A 43 -3.42 19.27 31.81
CA ARG A 43 -2.45 18.19 31.69
C ARG A 43 -3.03 16.99 30.92
N VAL A 44 -4.25 16.60 31.24
CA VAL A 44 -4.98 15.51 30.53
C VAL A 44 -5.23 15.89 29.08
N ALA A 45 -5.73 17.10 28.79
CA ALA A 45 -5.91 17.60 27.45
C ALA A 45 -4.57 17.69 26.70
N GLY A 46 -3.51 18.14 27.36
CA GLY A 46 -2.16 18.18 26.82
C GLY A 46 -1.61 16.77 26.49
N GLU A 47 -1.80 15.81 27.38
CA GLU A 47 -1.37 14.42 27.15
C GLU A 47 -2.18 13.75 26.02
N LEU A 48 -3.48 14.01 25.93
CA LEU A 48 -4.32 13.52 24.84
C LEU A 48 -3.96 14.13 23.47
N MET A 49 -3.56 15.41 23.45
CA MET A 49 -3.18 16.12 22.21
C MET A 49 -1.76 15.82 21.76
N VAL A 50 -0.87 15.43 22.65
CA VAL A 50 0.57 15.28 22.38
C VAL A 50 0.97 13.82 22.15
N ARG A 51 0.17 12.85 22.60
CA ARG A 51 0.48 11.42 22.42
C ARG A 51 -0.19 10.86 21.17
N PRO A 52 0.58 10.42 20.16
CA PRO A 52 0.04 9.80 18.94
C PRO A 52 -0.60 8.44 19.20
N GLU A 53 -0.29 7.85 20.35
CA GLU A 53 -0.77 6.52 20.76
C GLU A 53 -2.27 6.52 21.08
N GLY A 54 -2.86 7.71 21.32
CA GLY A 54 -4.26 7.82 21.70
C GLY A 54 -4.57 7.12 23.02
N VAL A 55 -5.82 7.16 23.43
CA VAL A 55 -6.33 6.43 24.59
C VAL A 55 -6.96 5.13 24.10
N ASP A 56 -6.69 4.02 24.78
CA ASP A 56 -7.33 2.71 24.52
C ASP A 56 -7.65 2.07 25.87
N PHE A 57 -8.93 2.07 26.23
CA PHE A 57 -9.49 1.34 27.35
C PHE A 57 -10.31 0.16 26.86
N ALA A 58 -10.31 -0.92 27.61
CA ALA A 58 -11.04 -2.13 27.23
C ALA A 58 -11.83 -2.68 28.42
N ILE A 59 -13.00 -3.26 28.15
CA ILE A 59 -13.68 -4.14 29.10
C ILE A 59 -13.05 -5.53 28.96
N ASN A 60 -12.32 -5.93 30.02
CA ASN A 60 -11.62 -7.22 30.04
C ASN A 60 -12.56 -8.35 30.48
N LYS A 61 -13.31 -8.15 31.60
CA LYS A 61 -14.17 -9.17 32.20
C LYS A 61 -15.38 -8.54 32.87
N VAL A 62 -16.51 -9.23 32.82
CA VAL A 62 -17.74 -8.84 33.50
C VAL A 62 -18.31 -10.08 34.17
N GLU A 63 -18.51 -10.03 35.47
CA GLU A 63 -19.00 -11.14 36.30
C GLU A 63 -20.02 -10.64 37.32
N VAL A 64 -21.01 -11.48 37.63
CA VAL A 64 -21.95 -11.23 38.73
C VAL A 64 -21.47 -12.01 39.95
N LEU A 65 -21.19 -11.29 41.03
CA LEU A 65 -20.77 -11.87 42.32
C LEU A 65 -21.57 -11.20 43.44
N ASN A 66 -22.21 -12.02 44.29
CA ASN A 66 -22.92 -11.57 45.48
C ASN A 66 -23.82 -10.35 45.21
N ASP A 67 -24.79 -10.46 44.30
CA ASP A 67 -25.74 -9.41 43.91
C ASP A 67 -25.07 -8.11 43.36
N SER A 68 -23.80 -8.17 43.01
CA SER A 68 -23.08 -7.04 42.39
C SER A 68 -22.46 -7.45 41.08
N LEU A 69 -22.52 -6.54 40.11
CA LEU A 69 -21.82 -6.71 38.82
C LEU A 69 -20.42 -6.15 38.92
N MET A 70 -19.43 -7.01 38.81
CA MET A 70 -18.01 -6.66 38.77
C MET A 70 -17.56 -6.47 37.34
N VAL A 71 -17.06 -5.27 37.02
CA VAL A 71 -16.58 -4.90 35.69
C VAL A 71 -15.08 -4.61 35.78
N LYS A 72 -14.28 -5.50 35.19
CA LYS A 72 -12.84 -5.31 35.09
C LYS A 72 -12.50 -4.56 33.81
N ILE A 73 -11.91 -3.36 33.94
CA ILE A 73 -11.46 -2.50 32.84
C ILE A 73 -9.93 -2.50 32.77
N GLU A 74 -9.40 -2.40 31.58
CA GLU A 74 -7.96 -2.41 31.28
C GLU A 74 -7.57 -1.17 30.50
N ASN A 75 -6.43 -0.57 30.85
CA ASN A 75 -5.81 0.54 30.14
C ASN A 75 -4.66 0.02 29.27
N LYS A 76 -4.85 -0.01 27.97
CA LYS A 76 -3.90 -0.58 27.00
C LYS A 76 -2.72 0.33 26.69
N THR A 77 -2.87 1.64 26.85
CA THR A 77 -1.85 2.64 26.46
C THR A 77 -1.09 3.22 27.64
N GLY A 78 -1.55 2.98 28.88
CA GLY A 78 -0.94 3.50 30.09
C GLY A 78 -1.12 5.02 30.30
N ILE A 79 -2.04 5.65 29.58
CA ILE A 79 -2.45 7.03 29.81
C ILE A 79 -3.41 7.04 30.99
N ILE A 80 -3.00 7.66 32.12
CA ILE A 80 -3.74 7.61 33.36
C ILE A 80 -4.92 8.58 33.31
N LEU A 81 -6.12 8.04 33.10
CA LEU A 81 -7.38 8.79 33.04
C LEU A 81 -8.50 8.04 33.77
N PRO A 82 -9.52 8.75 34.28
CA PRO A 82 -10.77 8.14 34.71
C PRO A 82 -11.63 7.77 33.50
N VAL A 83 -12.44 6.74 33.62
CA VAL A 83 -13.34 6.25 32.56
C VAL A 83 -14.75 6.12 33.12
N LEU A 84 -15.74 6.55 32.36
CA LEU A 84 -17.15 6.32 32.69
C LEU A 84 -17.60 4.97 32.13
N VAL A 85 -17.98 4.06 33.01
CA VAL A 85 -18.53 2.76 32.64
C VAL A 85 -20.03 2.78 32.84
N ASN A 86 -20.75 2.37 31.80
CA ASN A 86 -22.20 2.29 31.77
C ASN A 86 -22.65 0.81 31.76
N VAL A 87 -23.62 0.50 32.57
CA VAL A 87 -24.30 -0.79 32.63
C VAL A 87 -25.75 -0.58 32.25
N LEU A 88 -26.18 -1.21 31.15
CA LEU A 88 -27.58 -1.26 30.74
C LEU A 88 -28.21 -2.49 31.40
N SER A 89 -29.14 -2.26 32.31
CA SER A 89 -29.91 -3.31 32.98
C SER A 89 -30.80 -4.04 31.96
N SER A 90 -31.26 -5.24 32.33
CA SER A 90 -32.27 -5.97 31.58
C SER A 90 -33.63 -5.25 31.52
N THR A 91 -33.91 -4.38 32.50
CA THR A 91 -35.11 -3.52 32.56
C THR A 91 -35.03 -2.31 31.66
N GLY A 92 -33.83 -1.96 31.14
CA GLY A 92 -33.60 -0.81 30.26
C GLY A 92 -32.97 0.39 30.94
N ASP A 93 -32.81 0.35 32.28
CA ASP A 93 -32.19 1.42 33.04
C ASP A 93 -30.65 1.44 32.83
N THR A 94 -30.04 2.62 32.79
CA THR A 94 -28.61 2.77 32.66
C THR A 94 -28.00 3.24 33.97
N MET A 95 -27.13 2.44 34.53
CA MET A 95 -26.30 2.79 35.69
C MET A 95 -24.92 3.18 35.22
N SER A 96 -24.39 4.31 35.74
CA SER A 96 -23.09 4.85 35.31
C SER A 96 -22.18 5.05 36.53
N GLN A 97 -20.93 4.66 36.38
CA GLN A 97 -19.92 4.85 37.45
C GLN A 97 -18.58 5.25 36.84
N TRP A 98 -17.96 6.28 37.44
CA TRP A 98 -16.60 6.68 37.11
C TRP A 98 -15.57 5.77 37.77
N SER A 99 -14.53 5.41 37.04
CA SER A 99 -13.32 4.84 37.62
C SER A 99 -12.49 5.94 38.30
N SER A 100 -11.60 5.57 39.20
CA SER A 100 -10.44 6.42 39.51
C SER A 100 -9.47 6.42 38.34
N PRO A 101 -8.57 7.41 38.18
CA PRO A 101 -7.49 7.34 37.20
C PRO A 101 -6.59 6.11 37.48
N PHE A 102 -6.31 5.28 36.49
CA PHE A 102 -5.56 4.03 36.65
C PHE A 102 -4.57 3.77 35.53
N LEU A 103 -3.49 3.03 35.83
CA LEU A 103 -2.37 2.79 34.93
C LEU A 103 -2.56 1.50 34.11
N LYS A 104 -3.05 0.41 34.71
CA LYS A 104 -3.13 -0.89 34.07
C LYS A 104 -4.55 -1.45 34.07
N GLU A 105 -5.09 -1.74 35.23
CA GLU A 105 -6.39 -2.39 35.40
C GLU A 105 -7.12 -1.82 36.62
N GLN A 106 -8.43 -1.80 36.53
CA GLN A 106 -9.31 -1.46 37.68
C GLN A 106 -10.60 -2.29 37.58
N THR A 107 -11.15 -2.64 38.75
CA THR A 107 -12.45 -3.29 38.85
C THR A 107 -13.45 -2.33 39.46
N LEU A 108 -14.59 -2.15 38.81
CA LEU A 108 -15.74 -1.40 39.30
C LEU A 108 -16.82 -2.37 39.77
N SER A 109 -17.54 -2.01 40.84
CA SER A 109 -18.63 -2.80 41.37
C SER A 109 -19.94 -2.02 41.30
N PHE A 110 -20.92 -2.57 40.61
CA PHE A 110 -22.27 -2.05 40.50
C PHE A 110 -23.20 -2.89 41.42
N LYS A 111 -23.65 -2.29 42.52
CA LYS A 111 -24.47 -2.97 43.52
C LYS A 111 -25.92 -3.22 42.99
N ASN A 112 -26.53 -4.29 43.45
CA ASN A 112 -27.91 -4.69 43.10
C ASN A 112 -28.13 -4.90 41.58
N VAL A 113 -27.10 -5.40 40.88
CA VAL A 113 -27.21 -5.75 39.45
C VAL A 113 -26.93 -7.23 39.27
N THR A 114 -27.97 -8.01 39.23
CA THR A 114 -27.92 -9.47 39.01
C THR A 114 -28.09 -9.86 37.54
N SER A 115 -28.67 -8.95 36.73
CA SER A 115 -28.86 -9.16 35.30
C SER A 115 -28.63 -7.89 34.51
N TYR A 116 -27.97 -8.01 33.34
CA TYR A 116 -27.63 -6.87 32.49
C TYR A 116 -27.75 -7.24 31.00
N LYS A 117 -28.11 -6.25 30.18
CA LYS A 117 -28.17 -6.37 28.73
C LYS A 117 -26.78 -6.13 28.08
N SER A 118 -26.09 -5.08 28.50
CA SER A 118 -24.76 -4.73 28.04
C SER A 118 -23.98 -3.87 29.03
N VAL A 119 -22.65 -3.95 28.98
CA VAL A 119 -21.72 -3.06 29.70
C VAL A 119 -20.84 -2.39 28.66
N PHE A 120 -20.62 -1.09 28.79
CA PHE A 120 -19.81 -0.35 27.85
C PHE A 120 -19.12 0.87 28.49
N ILE A 121 -17.95 1.20 27.96
CA ILE A 121 -17.24 2.44 28.29
C ILE A 121 -17.88 3.57 27.50
N SER A 122 -18.15 4.71 28.16
CA SER A 122 -18.70 5.90 27.49
C SER A 122 -17.74 6.46 26.45
N ASN A 123 -18.31 7.06 25.40
CA ASN A 123 -17.51 7.72 24.34
C ASN A 123 -17.08 9.15 24.73
N ASP A 124 -17.30 9.58 25.96
CA ASP A 124 -16.92 10.93 26.40
C ASP A 124 -15.39 11.15 26.37
N ILE A 125 -14.63 10.05 26.36
CA ILE A 125 -13.18 10.07 26.17
C ILE A 125 -12.89 9.54 24.75
N PRO A 126 -12.09 10.24 23.93
CA PRO A 126 -11.72 9.78 22.61
C PRO A 126 -10.85 8.52 22.73
N ASP A 127 -11.46 7.38 22.48
CA ASP A 127 -10.82 6.07 22.48
C ASP A 127 -10.52 5.64 21.04
N ILE A 128 -9.29 5.22 20.79
CA ILE A 128 -8.86 4.79 19.45
C ILE A 128 -9.44 3.45 19.03
N ASN A 129 -9.94 2.66 19.99
CA ASN A 129 -10.46 1.33 19.72
C ASN A 129 -11.82 1.09 20.38
N LEU A 130 -12.83 1.77 19.91
CA LEU A 130 -14.20 1.67 20.45
C LEU A 130 -14.77 0.24 20.47
N LYS A 131 -14.13 -0.74 19.81
CA LYS A 131 -14.63 -2.11 19.68
C LYS A 131 -14.35 -2.99 20.89
N ASN A 132 -13.40 -2.60 21.74
CA ASN A 132 -13.09 -3.29 23.00
C ASN A 132 -13.78 -2.63 24.20
N ASN A 133 -14.50 -1.53 23.96
CA ASN A 133 -15.25 -0.78 24.98
C ASN A 133 -16.57 -1.46 25.36
N PHE A 134 -16.91 -2.62 24.80
CA PHE A 134 -18.13 -3.36 25.06
C PHE A 134 -17.82 -4.76 25.59
N ASN A 135 -18.62 -5.23 26.54
CA ASN A 135 -18.54 -6.61 27.02
C ASN A 135 -19.05 -7.63 25.97
N LYS A 136 -19.98 -7.25 25.12
CA LYS A 136 -20.49 -8.05 24.00
C LYS A 136 -19.82 -7.62 22.72
N LYS A 137 -19.16 -8.55 22.05
CA LYS A 137 -18.54 -8.33 20.74
C LYS A 137 -19.63 -8.45 19.67
N TYR A 138 -20.03 -7.33 19.10
CA TYR A 138 -20.95 -7.33 17.96
C TYR A 138 -20.14 -7.46 16.67
N TYR A 139 -20.52 -8.44 15.85
CA TYR A 139 -20.02 -8.62 14.50
C TYR A 139 -21.11 -8.23 13.53
N GLY A 140 -20.79 -7.41 12.54
CA GLY A 140 -21.68 -7.00 11.47
C GLY A 140 -21.10 -7.38 10.12
N VAL A 141 -21.98 -7.74 9.19
CA VAL A 141 -21.62 -7.89 7.77
C VAL A 141 -22.44 -6.87 7.00
N ASN A 142 -21.76 -6.03 6.23
CA ASN A 142 -22.39 -5.02 5.40
C ASN A 142 -22.03 -5.25 3.94
N ILE A 143 -23.01 -5.08 3.06
CA ILE A 143 -22.84 -5.19 1.61
C ILE A 143 -22.71 -3.77 1.04
N PHE A 144 -21.89 -3.59 0.00
CA PHE A 144 -21.52 -2.29 -0.58
C PHE A 144 -20.85 -1.36 0.42
N GLY A 145 -19.60 -1.70 0.72
CA GLY A 145 -18.80 -1.15 1.77
C GLY A 145 -18.52 0.35 1.70
N GLY A 146 -18.49 0.92 2.88
CA GLY A 146 -17.94 2.24 3.19
C GLY A 146 -16.96 2.14 4.34
N ILE A 147 -16.38 3.26 4.72
CA ILE A 147 -15.64 3.36 5.98
C ILE A 147 -16.68 3.64 7.06
N ASN A 148 -16.77 2.78 8.05
CA ASN A 148 -17.70 2.98 9.15
C ASN A 148 -16.97 3.45 10.41
N TYR A 149 -17.53 4.44 11.09
CA TYR A 149 -17.17 4.84 12.46
C TYR A 149 -17.87 3.93 13.48
N SER A 150 -17.92 2.63 13.21
CA SER A 150 -18.78 1.71 13.95
C SER A 150 -18.10 1.17 15.20
N LYS A 151 -18.85 1.12 16.29
CA LYS A 151 -18.53 0.39 17.53
C LYS A 151 -18.47 -1.13 17.30
N GLN A 152 -18.90 -1.62 16.15
CA GLN A 152 -18.97 -3.03 15.79
C GLN A 152 -17.76 -3.46 14.97
N LYS A 153 -17.35 -4.71 15.12
CA LYS A 153 -16.43 -5.36 14.21
C LYS A 153 -17.18 -5.68 12.93
N THR A 154 -17.05 -4.84 11.92
CA THR A 154 -17.78 -4.98 10.66
C THR A 154 -16.87 -5.53 9.58
N ILE A 155 -17.35 -6.55 8.89
CA ILE A 155 -16.79 -7.05 7.63
C ILE A 155 -17.62 -6.46 6.50
N TRP A 156 -16.95 -5.82 5.57
CA TRP A 156 -17.53 -5.26 4.36
C TRP A 156 -17.35 -6.21 3.21
N ILE A 157 -18.41 -6.43 2.44
CA ILE A 157 -18.39 -7.24 1.23
C ILE A 157 -18.88 -6.36 0.09
N SER A 158 -18.07 -6.25 -0.97
CA SER A 158 -18.43 -5.51 -2.17
C SER A 158 -18.14 -6.33 -3.41
N PRO A 159 -19.02 -6.36 -4.42
CA PRO A 159 -18.70 -6.97 -5.69
C PRO A 159 -17.46 -6.33 -6.30
N PHE A 160 -16.65 -7.14 -6.94
CA PHE A 160 -15.41 -6.71 -7.54
C PHE A 160 -15.16 -7.45 -8.85
N ALA A 161 -14.60 -6.74 -9.82
CA ALA A 161 -14.18 -7.32 -11.08
C ALA A 161 -12.78 -6.83 -11.45
N GLY A 162 -12.02 -7.70 -12.09
CA GLY A 162 -10.69 -7.43 -12.62
C GLY A 162 -10.54 -7.95 -14.04
N LEU A 163 -9.44 -7.60 -14.67
CA LEU A 163 -9.11 -8.05 -16.02
C LEU A 163 -7.62 -8.32 -16.11
N ASN A 164 -7.24 -9.48 -16.62
CA ASN A 164 -5.93 -9.74 -17.17
C ASN A 164 -6.03 -10.63 -18.43
N ARG A 165 -4.94 -10.71 -19.18
CA ARG A 165 -4.93 -11.41 -20.46
C ARG A 165 -5.11 -12.93 -20.32
N TYR A 166 -4.68 -13.51 -19.20
CA TYR A 166 -4.60 -14.95 -18.95
C TYR A 166 -5.87 -15.48 -18.28
N ASP A 167 -6.35 -14.79 -17.27
CA ASP A 167 -7.57 -15.16 -16.53
C ASP A 167 -8.85 -14.64 -17.21
N GLY A 168 -8.72 -13.68 -18.13
CA GLY A 168 -9.84 -13.00 -18.78
C GLY A 168 -10.51 -12.00 -17.83
N ILE A 169 -11.83 -11.89 -17.90
CA ILE A 169 -12.62 -11.16 -16.91
C ILE A 169 -12.64 -11.98 -15.63
N MET A 170 -12.25 -11.36 -14.54
CA MET A 170 -12.28 -11.97 -13.21
C MET A 170 -13.42 -11.37 -12.42
N VAL A 171 -14.31 -12.19 -11.90
CA VAL A 171 -15.49 -11.74 -11.13
C VAL A 171 -15.42 -12.31 -9.72
N GLY A 172 -15.68 -11.47 -8.73
CA GLY A 172 -15.61 -11.88 -7.34
C GLY A 172 -16.08 -10.80 -6.38
N ALA A 173 -15.50 -10.78 -5.19
CA ALA A 173 -15.83 -9.82 -4.16
C ALA A 173 -14.58 -9.35 -3.42
N ILE A 174 -14.61 -8.12 -2.91
CA ILE A 174 -13.66 -7.63 -1.92
C ILE A 174 -14.29 -7.75 -0.54
N LEU A 175 -13.58 -8.40 0.37
CA LEU A 175 -13.89 -8.47 1.78
C LEU A 175 -12.85 -7.68 2.56
N HIS A 176 -13.27 -6.79 3.47
CA HIS A 176 -12.35 -6.03 4.29
C HIS A 176 -12.96 -5.61 5.63
N ASN A 177 -12.11 -5.30 6.60
CA ASN A 177 -12.50 -4.76 7.90
C ASN A 177 -11.94 -3.35 8.16
N VAL A 178 -11.62 -2.60 7.12
CA VAL A 178 -11.08 -1.24 7.25
C VAL A 178 -12.11 -0.34 7.92
N SER A 179 -11.68 0.41 8.93
CA SER A 179 -12.53 1.29 9.73
C SER A 179 -11.77 2.53 10.19
N VAL A 180 -12.50 3.53 10.66
CA VAL A 180 -11.95 4.70 11.36
C VAL A 180 -12.60 4.75 12.75
N PRO A 181 -11.82 4.78 13.84
CA PRO A 181 -10.36 4.62 13.87
C PRO A 181 -9.89 3.25 13.34
N GLU A 182 -8.64 3.18 12.93
CA GLU A 182 -8.08 1.97 12.33
C GLU A 182 -8.02 0.80 13.33
N ASN A 183 -8.35 -0.40 12.84
CA ASN A 183 -8.16 -1.60 13.62
C ASN A 183 -6.67 -1.95 13.71
N PRO A 184 -6.17 -2.44 14.85
CA PRO A 184 -4.83 -3.01 14.92
C PRO A 184 -4.62 -4.17 13.93
N PHE A 185 -5.64 -5.01 13.74
CA PHE A 185 -5.66 -6.05 12.71
C PHE A 185 -6.58 -5.65 11.57
N LYS A 186 -6.01 -5.52 10.38
CA LYS A 186 -6.70 -5.16 9.13
C LYS A 186 -6.50 -6.26 8.11
N PHE A 187 -7.52 -6.49 7.29
CA PHE A 187 -7.40 -7.37 6.13
C PHE A 187 -8.19 -6.83 4.93
N ILE A 188 -7.70 -7.17 3.76
CA ILE A 188 -8.38 -7.03 2.48
C ILE A 188 -8.18 -8.35 1.74
N ILE A 189 -9.26 -9.00 1.33
CA ILE A 189 -9.24 -10.26 0.59
C ILE A 189 -10.11 -10.07 -0.65
N ALA A 190 -9.58 -10.37 -1.83
CA ALA A 190 -10.27 -10.22 -3.10
C ALA A 190 -10.22 -11.53 -3.90
N PRO A 191 -11.02 -12.56 -3.53
CA PRO A 191 -11.15 -13.76 -4.30
C PRO A 191 -11.98 -13.49 -5.56
N MET A 192 -11.52 -14.00 -6.70
CA MET A 192 -12.18 -13.85 -7.99
C MET A 192 -12.10 -15.16 -8.78
N PHE A 193 -13.06 -15.37 -9.65
CA PHE A 193 -13.05 -16.46 -10.62
C PHE A 193 -12.65 -15.93 -12.00
N GLY A 194 -11.59 -16.48 -12.58
CA GLY A 194 -11.12 -16.14 -13.92
C GLY A 194 -11.95 -16.84 -15.00
N THR A 195 -12.62 -16.07 -15.85
CA THR A 195 -13.52 -16.64 -16.87
C THR A 195 -12.78 -17.43 -17.95
N ARG A 196 -11.52 -17.10 -18.22
CA ARG A 196 -10.69 -17.78 -19.22
C ARG A 196 -9.91 -18.95 -18.62
N SER A 197 -9.18 -18.71 -17.53
CA SER A 197 -8.40 -19.75 -16.86
C SER A 197 -9.26 -20.76 -16.11
N LYS A 198 -10.51 -20.41 -15.80
CA LYS A 198 -11.45 -21.19 -14.97
C LYS A 198 -10.88 -21.54 -13.59
N ASN A 199 -9.97 -20.72 -13.10
CA ASN A 199 -9.31 -20.88 -11.80
C ASN A 199 -9.81 -19.84 -10.80
N LEU A 200 -9.70 -20.18 -9.52
CA LEU A 200 -9.80 -19.21 -8.43
C LEU A 200 -8.50 -18.41 -8.39
N VAL A 201 -8.61 -17.10 -8.55
CA VAL A 201 -7.51 -16.14 -8.56
C VAL A 201 -7.80 -15.00 -7.59
N GLY A 202 -6.82 -14.17 -7.31
CA GLY A 202 -7.02 -13.01 -6.46
C GLY A 202 -5.83 -12.69 -5.58
N HIS A 203 -6.07 -11.80 -4.63
CA HIS A 203 -5.06 -11.41 -3.65
C HIS A 203 -5.67 -11.22 -2.27
N ALA A 204 -4.83 -11.35 -1.25
CA ALA A 204 -5.17 -11.00 0.11
C ALA A 204 -4.01 -10.27 0.77
N THR A 205 -4.34 -9.31 1.63
CA THR A 205 -3.38 -8.62 2.49
C THR A 205 -3.91 -8.64 3.90
N PHE A 206 -3.08 -9.08 4.82
CA PHE A 206 -3.31 -9.01 6.25
C PHE A 206 -2.28 -8.07 6.85
N ASN A 207 -2.69 -7.22 7.76
CA ASN A 207 -1.80 -6.32 8.49
C ASN A 207 -2.15 -6.33 9.96
N TYR A 208 -1.14 -6.44 10.81
CA TYR A 208 -1.25 -6.23 12.24
C TYR A 208 -0.26 -5.15 12.66
N THR A 209 -0.76 -4.06 13.24
CA THR A 209 0.03 -2.92 13.74
C THR A 209 0.13 -3.00 15.25
N LYS A 210 1.37 -3.07 15.77
CA LYS A 210 1.68 -2.96 17.19
C LYS A 210 2.32 -1.62 17.48
N HIS A 211 1.60 -0.74 18.17
CA HIS A 211 2.14 0.54 18.65
C HIS A 211 3.04 0.34 19.85
N LEU A 212 4.10 1.13 19.94
CA LEU A 212 5.09 1.07 21.00
C LEU A 212 5.16 2.42 21.73
N SER A 213 4.85 2.41 23.02
CA SER A 213 5.06 3.56 23.90
C SER A 213 6.52 3.57 24.38
N LYS A 214 7.13 4.76 24.50
CA LYS A 214 8.48 4.94 25.08
C LYS A 214 9.61 4.16 24.38
N SER A 215 9.50 3.92 23.07
CA SER A 215 10.50 3.25 22.24
C SER A 215 11.05 4.20 21.18
N ILE A 216 12.23 3.88 20.63
CA ILE A 216 12.78 4.51 19.43
C ILE A 216 11.88 4.23 18.21
N LEU A 217 11.15 3.12 18.25
CA LEU A 217 10.13 2.78 17.27
C LEU A 217 8.78 3.36 17.68
N ASP A 218 8.02 3.82 16.71
CA ASP A 218 6.65 4.26 16.87
C ASP A 218 5.68 3.08 16.81
N ASN A 219 5.85 2.26 15.79
CA ASN A 219 5.09 1.02 15.64
C ASN A 219 5.87 -0.02 14.85
N ILE A 220 5.40 -1.27 14.94
CA ILE A 220 5.84 -2.39 14.12
C ILE A 220 4.61 -2.91 13.37
N ASP A 221 4.70 -2.94 12.05
CA ASP A 221 3.67 -3.52 11.19
C ASP A 221 4.09 -4.90 10.71
N PHE A 222 3.19 -5.85 10.85
CA PHE A 222 3.34 -7.21 10.33
C PHE A 222 2.36 -7.36 9.17
N PHE A 223 2.90 -7.65 7.99
CA PHE A 223 2.10 -7.91 6.79
C PHE A 223 2.23 -9.34 6.32
N LEU A 224 1.17 -9.85 5.73
CA LEU A 224 1.18 -11.06 4.93
C LEU A 224 0.44 -10.77 3.62
N TYR A 225 1.15 -10.89 2.51
CA TYR A 225 0.61 -10.73 1.17
C TYR A 225 0.46 -12.10 0.51
N LEU A 226 -0.72 -12.37 -0.01
CA LEU A 226 -1.02 -13.56 -0.79
C LEU A 226 -1.49 -13.11 -2.18
N LYS A 227 -1.01 -13.76 -3.23
CA LYS A 227 -1.35 -13.40 -4.61
C LYS A 227 -1.35 -14.64 -5.49
N SER A 228 -2.36 -14.80 -6.33
CA SER A 228 -2.43 -15.89 -7.30
C SER A 228 -3.15 -15.41 -8.56
N TYR A 229 -2.46 -15.43 -9.70
CA TYR A 229 -2.99 -15.02 -11.01
C TYR A 229 -2.33 -15.80 -12.13
N GLY A 230 -2.99 -15.84 -13.29
CA GLY A 230 -2.37 -16.22 -14.53
C GLY A 230 -1.29 -15.21 -14.95
N PHE A 231 -0.14 -15.69 -15.43
CA PHE A 231 0.98 -14.84 -15.84
C PHE A 231 1.49 -15.11 -17.26
N SER A 232 1.17 -16.27 -17.83
CA SER A 232 1.55 -16.67 -19.17
C SER A 232 0.49 -17.56 -19.80
N ARG A 233 0.59 -17.76 -21.11
CA ARG A 233 -0.30 -18.66 -21.88
C ARG A 233 0.46 -19.30 -23.02
N SER A 234 -0.09 -20.40 -23.55
CA SER A 234 0.41 -20.99 -24.79
C SER A 234 0.18 -20.06 -25.98
N TYR A 235 1.16 -20.00 -26.86
CA TYR A 235 1.09 -19.31 -28.15
C TYR A 235 0.87 -20.30 -29.32
N ILE A 236 0.74 -21.59 -29.02
CA ILE A 236 0.48 -22.63 -30.05
C ILE A 236 -0.98 -22.50 -30.48
N PRO A 237 -1.26 -22.39 -31.80
CA PRO A 237 -2.62 -22.32 -32.32
C PRO A 237 -3.49 -23.51 -31.84
N GLY A 238 -4.70 -23.20 -31.34
CA GLY A 238 -5.61 -24.19 -30.78
C GLY A 238 -5.42 -24.41 -29.24
N PHE A 239 -4.31 -23.97 -28.66
CA PHE A 239 -4.01 -24.13 -27.25
C PHE A 239 -3.88 -22.80 -26.49
N GLU A 240 -4.38 -21.70 -27.03
CA GLU A 240 -4.28 -20.36 -26.45
C GLU A 240 -5.02 -20.21 -25.12
N LYS A 241 -5.89 -21.17 -24.79
CA LYS A 241 -6.59 -21.21 -23.49
C LYS A 241 -5.76 -21.83 -22.38
N THR A 242 -4.69 -22.56 -22.72
CA THR A 242 -3.77 -23.14 -21.72
C THR A 242 -2.94 -22.02 -21.10
N SER A 243 -3.22 -21.72 -19.84
CA SER A 243 -2.61 -20.63 -19.09
C SER A 243 -1.83 -21.15 -17.90
N LEU A 244 -0.70 -20.53 -17.62
CA LEU A 244 0.12 -20.77 -16.45
C LEU A 244 -0.23 -19.78 -15.35
N ASN A 245 -0.22 -20.22 -14.10
CA ASN A 245 -0.42 -19.36 -12.96
C ASN A 245 0.78 -19.40 -11.99
N TYR A 246 0.92 -18.31 -11.22
CA TYR A 246 1.82 -18.22 -10.10
C TYR A 246 1.05 -18.07 -8.79
N GLN A 247 1.70 -18.47 -7.71
CA GLN A 247 1.25 -18.20 -6.36
C GLN A 247 2.39 -17.55 -5.58
N LYS A 248 2.07 -16.55 -4.78
CA LYS A 248 3.02 -15.80 -3.99
C LYS A 248 2.53 -15.69 -2.56
N VAL A 249 3.42 -16.00 -1.63
CA VAL A 249 3.27 -15.74 -0.19
C VAL A 249 4.43 -14.84 0.23
N ALA A 250 4.13 -13.67 0.77
CA ALA A 250 5.17 -12.72 1.14
C ALA A 250 4.88 -12.09 2.53
N PRO A 251 5.47 -12.66 3.61
CA PRO A 251 5.49 -12.02 4.91
C PRO A 251 6.43 -10.82 4.91
N GLU A 252 6.04 -9.74 5.60
CA GLU A 252 6.86 -8.53 5.76
C GLU A 252 6.71 -7.98 7.18
N VAL A 253 7.82 -7.54 7.76
CA VAL A 253 7.84 -6.78 9.01
C VAL A 253 8.42 -5.40 8.74
N VAL A 254 7.70 -4.37 9.14
CA VAL A 254 8.11 -2.96 8.97
C VAL A 254 8.29 -2.32 10.32
N PHE A 255 9.49 -1.82 10.60
CA PHE A 255 9.85 -1.07 11.78
C PHE A 255 9.78 0.43 11.44
N ASN A 256 8.78 1.12 11.96
CA ASN A 256 8.60 2.55 11.78
C ASN A 256 9.25 3.30 12.94
N PHE A 257 10.23 4.14 12.63
CA PHE A 257 10.92 4.92 13.64
C PHE A 257 10.09 6.11 14.09
N ARG A 258 10.17 6.41 15.37
CA ARG A 258 9.53 7.58 15.97
C ARG A 258 10.14 8.85 15.38
N ARG A 259 9.29 9.77 14.97
CA ARG A 259 9.76 11.07 14.49
C ARG A 259 10.36 11.88 15.65
N PRO A 260 11.44 12.64 15.41
CA PRO A 260 12.04 13.49 16.46
C PRO A 260 11.06 14.50 17.06
N SER A 261 10.10 14.93 16.26
CA SER A 261 9.03 15.86 16.65
C SER A 261 7.77 15.53 15.85
N TYR A 262 6.60 15.76 16.43
CA TYR A 262 5.30 15.64 15.73
C TYR A 262 5.17 16.60 14.54
N ARG A 263 5.95 17.68 14.54
CA ARG A 263 6.03 18.63 13.41
C ARG A 263 6.95 18.17 12.29
N SER A 264 7.76 17.13 12.54
CA SER A 264 8.65 16.59 11.51
C SER A 264 7.86 15.91 10.40
N SER A 265 8.09 16.32 9.17
CA SER A 265 7.55 15.68 7.98
C SER A 265 8.38 14.46 7.55
N VAL A 266 9.57 14.28 8.13
CA VAL A 266 10.49 13.19 7.80
C VAL A 266 10.15 11.95 8.61
N SER A 267 10.02 10.83 7.93
CA SER A 267 9.82 9.50 8.53
C SER A 267 10.88 8.53 8.01
N HIS A 268 11.25 7.59 8.87
CA HIS A 268 12.20 6.52 8.58
C HIS A 268 11.54 5.18 8.84
N SER A 269 11.81 4.21 7.98
CA SER A 269 11.36 2.83 8.20
C SER A 269 12.38 1.83 7.66
N ILE A 270 12.47 0.68 8.33
CA ILE A 270 13.18 -0.50 7.84
C ILE A 270 12.13 -1.59 7.61
N SER A 271 12.18 -2.27 6.47
CA SER A 271 11.34 -3.45 6.23
C SER A 271 12.20 -4.67 5.90
N LEU A 272 11.76 -5.81 6.42
CA LEU A 272 12.28 -7.13 6.08
C LEU A 272 11.13 -7.93 5.47
N LYS A 273 11.29 -8.37 4.23
CA LYS A 273 10.26 -9.09 3.47
C LYS A 273 10.81 -10.37 2.91
N GLY A 274 10.12 -11.47 3.18
CA GLY A 274 10.37 -12.77 2.56
C GLY A 274 9.42 -12.99 1.40
N TYR A 275 9.84 -13.82 0.44
CA TYR A 275 9.01 -14.22 -0.70
C TYR A 275 9.13 -15.73 -0.89
N TYR A 276 8.00 -16.39 -0.94
CA TYR A 276 7.85 -17.74 -1.45
C TYR A 276 6.94 -17.69 -2.67
N ILE A 277 7.50 -18.02 -3.81
CA ILE A 277 6.84 -17.90 -5.11
C ILE A 277 6.86 -19.26 -5.78
N THR A 278 5.70 -19.70 -6.26
CA THR A 278 5.58 -20.91 -7.05
C THR A 278 5.04 -20.57 -8.42
N GLU A 279 5.69 -21.06 -9.45
CA GLU A 279 5.35 -20.82 -10.85
C GLU A 279 5.08 -22.13 -11.56
N GLN A 280 4.05 -22.16 -12.38
CA GLN A 280 3.85 -23.27 -13.32
C GLN A 280 4.70 -23.05 -14.55
N ASP A 281 5.13 -24.15 -15.17
CA ASP A 281 5.79 -24.15 -16.47
C ASP A 281 5.00 -24.97 -17.49
N PHE A 282 5.34 -24.83 -18.77
CA PHE A 282 4.81 -25.69 -19.83
C PHE A 282 5.64 -26.97 -19.94
N LYS A 283 4.94 -28.09 -19.97
CA LYS A 283 5.47 -29.37 -20.41
C LYS A 283 4.96 -29.61 -21.84
N TYR A 284 5.85 -29.98 -22.72
CA TYR A 284 5.53 -30.28 -24.09
C TYR A 284 5.67 -31.78 -24.36
N ASP A 285 4.89 -32.29 -25.30
CA ASP A 285 5.08 -33.62 -25.87
C ASP A 285 6.41 -33.72 -26.62
N SER A 286 6.80 -34.93 -27.02
CA SER A 286 8.07 -35.19 -27.73
C SER A 286 8.21 -34.44 -29.06
N LEU A 287 7.11 -33.98 -29.63
CA LEU A 287 7.06 -33.22 -30.88
C LEU A 287 6.92 -31.69 -30.62
N PHE A 288 6.88 -31.27 -29.39
CA PHE A 288 6.63 -29.85 -28.97
C PHE A 288 5.32 -29.28 -29.54
N THR A 289 4.31 -30.11 -29.81
CA THR A 289 3.06 -29.72 -30.43
C THR A 289 1.93 -29.46 -29.43
N VAL A 290 1.91 -30.20 -28.33
CA VAL A 290 0.86 -30.09 -27.29
C VAL A 290 1.43 -29.52 -26.01
N PRO A 291 1.05 -28.28 -25.62
CA PRO A 291 1.45 -27.72 -24.38
C PRO A 291 0.54 -28.19 -23.23
N GLU A 292 1.09 -28.84 -22.25
CA GLU A 292 0.44 -29.18 -21.00
C GLU A 292 0.96 -28.32 -19.85
N VAL A 293 0.17 -28.14 -18.82
CA VAL A 293 0.62 -27.48 -17.59
C VAL A 293 1.52 -28.45 -16.83
N GLY A 294 2.77 -28.07 -16.70
CA GLY A 294 3.79 -28.84 -16.00
C GLY A 294 3.78 -28.65 -14.47
N ASN A 295 4.84 -29.10 -13.83
CA ASN A 295 5.04 -28.99 -12.39
C ASN A 295 5.28 -27.51 -11.99
N ARG A 296 5.15 -27.26 -10.68
CA ARG A 296 5.50 -25.95 -10.10
C ARG A 296 6.95 -25.89 -9.69
N GLU A 297 7.61 -24.83 -10.09
CA GLU A 297 8.92 -24.46 -9.56
C GLU A 297 8.74 -23.52 -8.35
N ASN A 298 9.64 -23.67 -7.39
CA ASN A 298 9.58 -22.92 -6.14
C ASN A 298 10.81 -22.03 -6.02
N ASN A 299 10.57 -20.74 -5.79
CA ASN A 299 11.61 -19.74 -5.61
C ASN A 299 11.44 -19.01 -4.27
N ILE A 300 12.55 -18.78 -3.58
CA ILE A 300 12.60 -18.06 -2.30
C ILE A 300 13.52 -16.88 -2.43
N TYR A 301 13.05 -15.71 -1.95
CA TYR A 301 13.84 -14.48 -1.93
C TYR A 301 13.67 -13.76 -0.60
N GLY A 302 14.71 -12.99 -0.22
CA GLY A 302 14.68 -12.06 0.88
C GLY A 302 14.92 -10.63 0.39
N LYS A 303 14.24 -9.66 0.99
CA LYS A 303 14.42 -8.24 0.71
C LYS A 303 14.49 -7.43 2.00
N LEU A 304 15.57 -6.67 2.18
CA LEU A 304 15.74 -5.66 3.22
C LEU A 304 15.62 -4.29 2.58
N SER A 305 14.83 -3.40 3.15
CA SER A 305 14.70 -2.03 2.63
C SER A 305 14.83 -1.01 3.76
N TYR A 306 15.53 0.09 3.51
CA TYR A 306 15.53 1.28 4.35
C TYR A 306 14.95 2.44 3.57
N ASN A 307 13.92 3.08 4.11
CA ASN A 307 13.18 4.13 3.44
C ASN A 307 13.19 5.40 4.27
N ILE A 308 13.57 6.53 3.66
CA ILE A 308 13.52 7.88 4.20
C ILE A 308 12.48 8.64 3.37
N ARG A 309 11.44 9.15 4.01
CA ARG A 309 10.39 9.90 3.33
C ARG A 309 10.12 11.21 4.01
N ASP A 310 10.20 12.29 3.26
CA ASP A 310 9.71 13.60 3.65
C ASP A 310 8.36 13.87 2.97
N SER A 311 7.30 13.94 3.77
CA SER A 311 5.91 14.10 3.31
C SER A 311 5.44 15.56 3.31
N ARG A 312 6.35 16.55 3.35
CA ARG A 312 5.99 17.96 3.26
C ARG A 312 5.16 18.26 2.00
N LEU A 313 4.29 19.26 2.04
CA LEU A 313 3.44 19.61 0.91
C LEU A 313 4.23 20.21 -0.26
N ILE A 314 5.30 20.95 0.05
CA ILE A 314 6.16 21.63 -0.93
C ILE A 314 7.51 20.89 -0.95
N ASN A 315 7.92 20.49 -2.16
CA ASN A 315 9.18 19.79 -2.43
C ASN A 315 9.39 18.51 -1.59
N PRO A 316 8.44 17.55 -1.56
CA PRO A 316 8.63 16.27 -0.90
C PRO A 316 9.72 15.43 -1.58
N TYR A 317 10.37 14.57 -0.80
CA TYR A 317 11.32 13.58 -1.33
C TYR A 317 11.16 12.21 -0.67
N ASN A 318 11.67 11.21 -1.36
CA ASN A 318 11.76 9.85 -0.85
C ASN A 318 13.08 9.23 -1.33
N VAL A 319 13.82 8.62 -0.41
CA VAL A 319 15.03 7.85 -0.71
C VAL A 319 14.85 6.45 -0.15
N ARG A 320 15.12 5.44 -0.97
CA ARG A 320 15.01 4.04 -0.60
C ARG A 320 16.29 3.30 -0.97
N PHE A 321 16.82 2.56 -0.01
CA PHE A 321 17.90 1.61 -0.21
C PHE A 321 17.32 0.20 -0.05
N GLU A 322 17.67 -0.70 -0.97
CA GLU A 322 17.17 -2.07 -0.98
C GLU A 322 18.32 -3.05 -1.19
N GLY A 323 18.32 -4.12 -0.39
CA GLY A 323 19.12 -5.31 -0.59
C GLY A 323 18.20 -6.49 -0.84
N GLN A 324 18.46 -7.26 -1.88
CA GLN A 324 17.73 -8.48 -2.20
C GLN A 324 18.69 -9.66 -2.24
N LEU A 325 18.23 -10.82 -1.80
CA LEU A 325 18.95 -12.07 -1.81
C LEU A 325 18.08 -13.15 -2.44
N GLY A 326 18.59 -13.79 -3.47
CA GLY A 326 18.05 -14.99 -4.08
C GLY A 326 19.01 -16.16 -3.92
N LYS A 327 18.67 -17.31 -4.48
CA LYS A 327 19.51 -18.51 -4.42
C LYS A 327 20.86 -18.32 -5.16
N THR A 328 20.87 -17.59 -6.27
CA THR A 328 22.01 -17.46 -7.18
C THR A 328 22.57 -16.04 -7.29
N PHE A 329 21.95 -15.07 -6.62
CA PHE A 329 22.35 -13.67 -6.69
C PHE A 329 22.08 -12.90 -5.39
N ALA A 330 22.84 -11.82 -5.21
CA ALA A 330 22.48 -10.71 -4.35
C ALA A 330 22.37 -9.43 -5.21
N LYS A 331 21.45 -8.55 -4.84
CA LYS A 331 21.21 -7.28 -5.53
C LYS A 331 21.11 -6.17 -4.51
N ILE A 332 21.81 -5.06 -4.74
CA ILE A 332 21.65 -3.83 -3.98
C ILE A 332 21.15 -2.74 -4.90
N SER A 333 20.32 -1.84 -4.39
CA SER A 333 19.86 -0.70 -5.15
C SER A 333 19.52 0.49 -4.27
N ALA A 334 19.55 1.68 -4.86
CA ALA A 334 19.11 2.93 -4.27
C ALA A 334 18.19 3.64 -5.25
N THR A 335 17.08 4.15 -4.76
CA THR A 335 16.14 4.98 -5.52
C THR A 335 15.87 6.27 -4.78
N ALA A 336 16.09 7.42 -5.42
CA ALA A 336 15.78 8.73 -4.89
C ALA A 336 14.72 9.39 -5.78
N ASN A 337 13.65 9.90 -5.17
CA ASN A 337 12.61 10.66 -5.84
C ASN A 337 12.50 12.03 -5.21
N TYR A 338 12.44 13.06 -6.03
CA TYR A 338 12.30 14.44 -5.62
C TYR A 338 11.22 15.13 -6.45
N LYS A 339 10.37 15.90 -5.80
CA LYS A 339 9.36 16.73 -6.46
C LYS A 339 9.65 18.18 -6.14
N PHE A 340 9.95 19.01 -7.15
CA PHE A 340 10.12 20.44 -7.02
C PHE A 340 8.88 21.18 -7.52
N ASN A 341 8.17 21.84 -6.62
CA ASN A 341 6.97 22.62 -6.95
C ASN A 341 7.36 24.03 -7.40
N TYR A 342 7.26 24.32 -8.67
CA TYR A 342 7.54 25.65 -9.23
C TYR A 342 6.31 26.55 -9.35
N SER A 343 5.13 26.03 -9.02
CA SER A 343 3.89 26.80 -9.05
C SER A 343 2.99 26.45 -7.86
N LEU A 344 2.36 27.48 -7.27
CA LEU A 344 1.34 27.35 -6.23
C LEU A 344 0.08 26.58 -6.71
N LYS A 345 -0.12 26.45 -8.03
CA LYS A 345 -1.21 25.69 -8.64
C LYS A 345 -0.90 24.19 -8.74
N GLY A 346 0.15 23.71 -8.06
CA GLY A 346 0.50 22.30 -8.00
C GLY A 346 1.34 21.77 -9.16
N LYS A 347 1.82 22.64 -10.06
CA LYS A 347 2.74 22.25 -11.13
C LYS A 347 4.14 21.99 -10.57
N ALA A 348 4.78 20.93 -11.05
CA ALA A 348 6.04 20.48 -10.48
C ALA A 348 6.98 19.88 -11.53
N PHE A 349 8.25 19.91 -11.20
CA PHE A 349 9.29 19.11 -11.80
C PHE A 349 9.56 17.89 -10.91
N TYR A 350 9.75 16.74 -11.53
CA TYR A 350 10.01 15.48 -10.85
C TYR A 350 11.33 14.91 -11.33
N ALA A 351 12.16 14.52 -10.41
CA ALA A 351 13.40 13.81 -10.68
C ALA A 351 13.39 12.46 -9.93
N ARG A 352 13.78 11.41 -10.63
CA ARG A 352 14.03 10.09 -10.06
C ARG A 352 15.41 9.63 -10.47
N ALA A 353 16.25 9.29 -9.50
CA ALA A 353 17.54 8.66 -9.71
C ALA A 353 17.47 7.21 -9.21
N TYR A 354 18.05 6.31 -9.97
CA TYR A 354 18.19 4.90 -9.61
C TYR A 354 19.63 4.46 -9.81
N ALA A 355 20.15 3.70 -8.86
CA ALA A 355 21.42 3.02 -8.95
C ALA A 355 21.27 1.60 -8.41
N GLY A 356 21.77 0.60 -9.12
CA GLY A 356 21.71 -0.78 -8.66
C GLY A 356 22.85 -1.62 -9.21
N LYS A 357 23.18 -2.69 -8.46
CA LYS A 357 24.21 -3.67 -8.84
C LYS A 357 23.77 -5.07 -8.45
N PHE A 358 24.00 -6.02 -9.37
CA PHE A 358 23.92 -7.45 -9.12
C PHE A 358 25.28 -8.02 -8.71
N PHE A 359 25.24 -9.01 -7.84
CA PHE A 359 26.37 -9.84 -7.47
C PHE A 359 25.97 -11.30 -7.76
N LYS A 360 26.67 -11.95 -8.65
CA LYS A 360 26.46 -13.37 -8.98
C LYS A 360 27.05 -14.23 -7.85
N LEU A 361 26.25 -15.07 -7.25
CA LEU A 361 26.64 -15.97 -6.15
C LEU A 361 26.86 -17.41 -6.63
N SER A 362 26.52 -17.71 -7.89
CA SER A 362 26.65 -19.05 -8.48
C SER A 362 26.86 -18.93 -9.98
N ASP A 363 27.58 -19.88 -10.55
CA ASP A 363 27.76 -20.03 -12.00
C ASP A 363 26.42 -20.37 -12.71
N GLN A 364 25.43 -20.85 -11.96
CA GLN A 364 24.05 -21.07 -12.42
C GLN A 364 23.18 -19.80 -12.33
N PHE A 365 23.77 -18.64 -12.60
CA PHE A 365 23.01 -17.40 -12.68
C PHE A 365 22.17 -17.41 -13.95
N PHE A 366 20.85 -17.48 -13.75
CA PHE A 366 19.91 -17.55 -14.86
C PHE A 366 19.75 -16.20 -15.54
N ASP A 367 19.62 -16.24 -16.88
CA ASP A 367 19.47 -15.07 -17.75
C ASP A 367 18.29 -14.14 -17.43
N TYR A 368 17.32 -14.57 -16.66
CA TYR A 368 16.18 -13.74 -16.29
C TYR A 368 16.42 -12.80 -15.09
N TYR A 369 17.49 -12.99 -14.32
CA TYR A 369 17.89 -12.03 -13.28
C TYR A 369 18.73 -10.90 -13.90
N ARG A 370 18.06 -9.92 -14.49
CA ARG A 370 18.69 -8.80 -15.19
C ARG A 370 17.98 -7.50 -14.90
N TYR A 371 18.70 -6.41 -15.04
CA TYR A 371 18.11 -5.09 -15.15
C TYR A 371 17.48 -4.89 -16.52
N GLN A 372 16.39 -4.12 -16.55
CA GLN A 372 15.78 -3.60 -17.77
C GLN A 372 15.65 -2.09 -17.69
N LEU A 373 15.91 -1.40 -18.81
CA LEU A 373 15.64 0.04 -18.92
C LEU A 373 14.13 0.31 -18.87
N ALA A 374 13.35 -0.46 -19.61
CA ALA A 374 11.89 -0.40 -19.59
C ALA A 374 11.31 -1.76 -19.21
N ASN A 375 10.62 -1.83 -18.09
CA ASN A 375 9.88 -3.03 -17.69
C ASN A 375 8.57 -3.11 -18.47
N THR A 376 8.69 -3.42 -19.75
CA THR A 376 7.57 -3.82 -20.57
C THR A 376 7.43 -5.33 -20.52
N TYR A 377 6.20 -5.79 -20.54
CA TYR A 377 5.81 -7.16 -20.72
C TYR A 377 6.66 -8.25 -20.06
N SER A 378 7.35 -8.02 -19.02
CA SER A 378 8.23 -9.06 -18.56
C SER A 378 7.90 -9.59 -17.19
N GLY A 379 7.30 -10.76 -17.19
CA GLY A 379 7.31 -11.61 -16.01
C GLY A 379 8.72 -11.97 -15.54
N PHE A 380 9.70 -11.91 -16.42
CA PHE A 380 11.08 -12.31 -16.12
C PHE A 380 11.80 -11.35 -15.18
N ASN A 381 11.67 -10.05 -15.37
CA ASN A 381 12.37 -9.08 -14.52
C ASN A 381 11.66 -8.79 -13.22
N ASP A 382 10.33 -8.93 -13.19
CA ASP A 382 9.57 -8.87 -11.95
C ASP A 382 9.41 -10.28 -11.34
N TYR A 383 10.53 -10.94 -11.11
CA TYR A 383 10.59 -12.27 -10.50
C TYR A 383 10.00 -12.31 -9.08
N LEU A 384 9.81 -11.16 -8.44
CA LEU A 384 9.12 -11.03 -7.15
C LEU A 384 7.61 -10.89 -7.29
N TYR A 385 7.07 -10.73 -8.49
CA TYR A 385 5.64 -10.46 -8.72
C TYR A 385 5.09 -9.30 -7.88
N ASP A 386 5.93 -8.30 -7.64
CA ASP A 386 5.53 -7.07 -6.94
C ASP A 386 4.71 -6.16 -7.86
N GLU A 387 4.98 -6.17 -9.16
CA GLU A 387 4.27 -5.39 -10.17
C GLU A 387 2.99 -6.11 -10.66
N THR A 388 2.07 -5.31 -11.20
CA THR A 388 0.84 -5.82 -11.77
C THR A 388 0.77 -5.48 -13.25
N PHE A 389 0.74 -6.50 -14.10
CA PHE A 389 0.60 -6.38 -15.55
C PHE A 389 -0.72 -6.98 -16.02
N ILE A 390 -1.39 -6.31 -16.95
CA ILE A 390 -2.58 -6.84 -17.62
C ILE A 390 -2.19 -7.95 -18.57
N GLY A 391 -1.03 -7.83 -19.23
CA GLY A 391 -0.45 -8.82 -20.11
C GLY A 391 1.04 -8.98 -19.84
N ARG A 392 1.39 -9.71 -18.78
CA ARG A 392 2.75 -9.84 -18.25
C ARG A 392 3.76 -10.45 -19.26
N THR A 393 3.34 -11.40 -20.08
CA THR A 393 4.20 -12.09 -21.07
C THR A 393 3.73 -11.91 -22.50
N GLU A 394 2.84 -10.96 -22.76
CA GLU A 394 2.38 -10.68 -24.12
C GLU A 394 3.47 -9.95 -24.93
N ASN A 395 3.85 -10.48 -26.06
CA ASN A 395 4.89 -9.92 -26.94
C ASN A 395 4.33 -9.12 -28.13
N SER A 396 3.02 -9.02 -28.23
CA SER A 396 2.33 -8.32 -29.33
C SER A 396 1.05 -7.64 -28.85
N GLY A 397 0.53 -6.74 -29.68
CA GLY A 397 -0.70 -6.02 -29.41
C GLY A 397 -0.56 -4.95 -28.33
N ILE A 398 -1.69 -4.44 -27.85
CA ILE A 398 -1.73 -3.33 -26.88
C ILE A 398 -1.20 -3.76 -25.50
N TRP A 399 -1.43 -5.00 -25.10
CA TRP A 399 -1.06 -5.50 -23.78
C TRP A 399 0.45 -5.64 -23.57
N SER A 400 1.23 -5.79 -24.67
CA SER A 400 2.68 -5.78 -24.63
C SER A 400 3.29 -4.38 -24.41
N ARG A 401 2.47 -3.33 -24.41
CA ARG A 401 2.94 -1.94 -24.29
C ARG A 401 2.74 -1.35 -22.92
N GLN A 402 2.38 -2.15 -21.95
CA GLN A 402 2.34 -1.72 -20.55
C GLN A 402 3.76 -1.62 -20.00
N VAL A 403 4.10 -0.48 -19.39
CA VAL A 403 5.39 -0.26 -18.71
C VAL A 403 5.19 -0.09 -17.22
N SER A 404 6.17 -0.56 -16.46
CA SER A 404 6.34 -0.26 -15.04
C SER A 404 7.52 0.68 -14.86
N ILE A 405 7.35 1.77 -14.10
CA ILE A 405 8.36 2.80 -13.89
C ILE A 405 9.27 2.39 -12.71
N ASN A 406 9.94 1.26 -12.86
CA ASN A 406 10.93 0.75 -11.92
C ASN A 406 12.30 0.67 -12.58
N GLU A 407 13.33 0.40 -11.80
CA GLU A 407 14.73 0.27 -12.28
C GLU A 407 15.12 1.41 -13.23
N GLY A 408 15.35 1.13 -14.51
CA GLY A 408 15.70 2.15 -15.50
C GLY A 408 14.64 3.22 -15.73
N GLY A 409 13.36 2.85 -15.58
CA GLY A 409 12.24 3.79 -15.65
C GLY A 409 11.92 4.35 -17.03
N PHE A 410 12.46 3.74 -18.10
CA PHE A 410 12.19 4.10 -19.49
C PHE A 410 10.77 3.71 -19.90
N LYS A 411 10.25 4.40 -20.91
CA LYS A 411 8.88 4.23 -21.42
C LYS A 411 8.85 3.60 -22.80
N PHE A 412 9.99 3.55 -23.48
CA PHE A 412 10.10 2.89 -24.79
C PHE A 412 9.84 1.38 -24.67
N PRO A 413 9.05 0.76 -25.57
CA PRO A 413 8.72 -0.67 -25.47
C PRO A 413 9.91 -1.53 -25.89
N LEU A 414 10.56 -2.17 -24.92
CA LEU A 414 11.60 -3.16 -25.15
C LEU A 414 10.99 -4.56 -25.04
N LEU A 415 10.88 -5.27 -26.14
CA LEU A 415 10.31 -6.62 -26.19
C LEU A 415 11.40 -7.67 -25.90
N GLN A 416 11.06 -8.69 -25.14
CA GLN A 416 12.00 -9.68 -24.62
C GLN A 416 12.75 -10.50 -25.68
N ASN A 417 12.13 -10.79 -26.82
CA ASN A 417 12.71 -11.64 -27.85
C ASN A 417 13.58 -10.88 -28.85
N SER A 418 13.81 -9.60 -28.62
CA SER A 418 14.63 -8.78 -29.48
C SER A 418 15.97 -8.55 -28.84
N ASN A 419 16.95 -8.31 -29.64
CA ASN A 419 18.31 -8.04 -29.26
C ASN A 419 18.39 -6.83 -28.30
N GLN A 420 17.96 -6.96 -27.16
CA GLN A 420 18.31 -6.67 -25.79
C GLN A 420 18.94 -5.30 -25.49
N ALA A 421 18.45 -4.22 -26.14
CA ALA A 421 18.83 -2.87 -25.74
C ALA A 421 18.49 -2.64 -24.25
N GLY A 422 19.54 -2.46 -23.44
CA GLY A 422 19.39 -2.08 -22.03
C GLY A 422 19.09 -3.22 -21.05
N PHE A 423 19.27 -4.49 -21.47
CA PHE A 423 19.36 -5.61 -20.54
C PHE A 423 20.78 -5.76 -20.02
N ASN A 424 20.94 -5.92 -18.71
CA ASN A 424 22.27 -6.17 -18.14
C ASN A 424 22.17 -6.89 -16.79
N ASP A 425 23.21 -7.59 -16.43
CA ASP A 425 23.32 -8.41 -15.23
C ASP A 425 24.40 -7.91 -14.26
N ASP A 426 24.89 -6.69 -14.44
CA ASP A 426 25.93 -6.09 -13.61
C ASP A 426 25.38 -4.86 -12.86
N PHE A 427 25.44 -3.67 -13.45
CA PHE A 427 24.94 -2.46 -12.81
C PHE A 427 24.05 -1.63 -13.73
N LEU A 428 23.18 -0.84 -13.13
CA LEU A 428 22.32 0.12 -13.81
C LEU A 428 22.31 1.44 -13.06
N LEU A 429 22.56 2.55 -13.76
CA LEU A 429 22.37 3.91 -13.29
C LEU A 429 21.36 4.60 -14.20
N SER A 430 20.35 5.21 -13.63
CA SER A 430 19.29 5.87 -14.40
C SER A 430 18.85 7.18 -13.75
N LEU A 431 18.58 8.18 -14.58
CA LEU A 431 17.96 9.44 -14.19
C LEU A 431 16.73 9.69 -15.06
N ASN A 432 15.58 9.81 -14.40
CA ASN A 432 14.30 10.08 -15.04
C ASN A 432 13.81 11.45 -14.61
N LEU A 433 13.59 12.34 -15.56
CA LEU A 433 13.15 13.70 -15.35
C LEU A 433 11.78 13.88 -15.99
N LYS A 434 10.88 14.59 -15.34
CA LYS A 434 9.61 15.00 -15.94
C LYS A 434 9.11 16.32 -15.35
N THR A 435 8.35 17.05 -16.14
CA THR A 435 7.79 18.33 -15.72
C THR A 435 6.35 18.47 -16.20
N ASP A 436 5.49 18.98 -15.34
CA ASP A 436 4.13 19.35 -15.73
C ASP A 436 4.19 20.53 -16.71
N PHE A 437 3.32 20.52 -17.72
CA PHE A 437 3.24 21.65 -18.65
C PHE A 437 2.80 22.92 -17.89
N PRO A 438 3.54 24.03 -18.00
CA PRO A 438 3.35 25.19 -17.12
C PRO A 438 2.02 25.93 -17.35
N LEU A 439 1.44 25.84 -18.55
CA LEU A 439 0.26 26.56 -18.95
C LEU A 439 -1.03 25.76 -18.73
N GLY A 440 -2.04 26.39 -18.15
CA GLY A 440 -3.40 25.86 -18.03
C GLY A 440 -3.54 24.60 -17.15
N LYS A 441 -4.70 23.95 -17.25
CA LYS A 441 -5.03 22.68 -16.60
C LYS A 441 -4.79 21.48 -17.51
N ILE A 442 -3.86 21.58 -18.45
CA ILE A 442 -3.58 20.55 -19.44
C ILE A 442 -2.88 19.36 -18.73
N PRO A 443 -3.38 18.12 -18.87
CA PRO A 443 -2.81 16.94 -18.22
C PRO A 443 -1.60 16.37 -19.02
N ILE A 444 -0.74 17.29 -19.50
CA ILE A 444 0.46 16.96 -20.28
C ILE A 444 1.68 17.16 -19.40
N ARG A 445 2.63 16.23 -19.52
CA ARG A 445 3.99 16.31 -18.96
C ARG A 445 5.01 16.08 -20.06
N LEU A 446 6.13 16.73 -19.95
CA LEU A 446 7.33 16.39 -20.72
C LEU A 446 8.19 15.45 -19.88
N PHE A 447 8.83 14.47 -20.49
CA PHE A 447 9.78 13.60 -19.81
C PHE A 447 11.09 13.47 -20.59
N PHE A 448 12.14 13.16 -19.86
CA PHE A 448 13.45 12.81 -20.38
C PHE A 448 14.12 11.78 -19.47
N ASP A 449 14.57 10.69 -20.05
CA ASP A 449 15.22 9.58 -19.35
C ASP A 449 16.61 9.36 -19.94
N ILE A 450 17.58 9.14 -19.08
CA ILE A 450 18.95 8.79 -19.45
C ILE A 450 19.46 7.69 -18.52
N SER A 451 20.20 6.74 -19.07
CA SER A 451 20.74 5.62 -18.32
C SER A 451 22.07 5.16 -18.86
N THR A 452 22.89 4.59 -17.97
CA THR A 452 24.09 3.83 -18.31
C THR A 452 24.10 2.52 -17.53
N PHE A 453 24.72 1.49 -18.07
CA PHE A 453 24.71 0.14 -17.53
C PHE A 453 26.02 -0.60 -17.84
N GLY A 454 26.34 -1.62 -17.03
CA GLY A 454 27.48 -2.50 -17.19
C GLY A 454 27.10 -3.90 -17.59
N GLY A 455 28.10 -4.76 -17.76
CA GLY A 455 27.96 -6.17 -18.12
C GLY A 455 28.31 -6.47 -19.58
N ASP A 456 28.69 -7.70 -19.81
CA ASP A 456 29.07 -8.21 -21.13
C ASP A 456 27.83 -8.73 -21.84
N ASN A 457 27.04 -7.81 -22.37
CA ASN A 457 25.91 -8.19 -23.20
C ASN A 457 26.42 -8.53 -24.62
N PHE A 458 26.32 -9.77 -25.00
CA PHE A 458 26.72 -10.36 -26.29
C PHE A 458 26.30 -9.55 -27.53
N ILE A 459 25.34 -8.64 -27.39
CA ILE A 459 24.68 -7.96 -28.51
C ILE A 459 25.05 -6.48 -28.57
N PHE A 460 25.71 -5.94 -27.53
CA PHE A 460 26.14 -4.54 -27.46
C PHE A 460 27.66 -4.36 -27.58
N GLU A 461 28.37 -5.39 -28.01
CA GLU A 461 29.79 -5.24 -28.30
C GLU A 461 30.01 -4.10 -29.31
N GLY A 462 30.69 -3.05 -28.88
CA GLY A 462 30.91 -1.85 -29.70
C GLY A 462 29.82 -0.77 -29.70
N LYS A 463 28.66 -0.98 -29.07
CA LYS A 463 27.59 0.04 -28.97
C LYS A 463 27.71 0.92 -27.73
N LYS A 464 27.09 2.10 -27.77
CA LYS A 464 27.13 3.07 -26.66
C LYS A 464 26.35 2.49 -25.46
N LYS A 465 26.97 2.53 -24.28
CA LYS A 465 26.34 2.13 -23.01
C LYS A 465 25.51 3.26 -22.37
N ILE A 466 25.34 4.39 -23.04
CA ILE A 466 24.49 5.51 -22.60
C ILE A 466 23.30 5.59 -23.53
N LEU A 467 22.12 5.32 -22.99
CA LEU A 467 20.85 5.38 -23.71
C LEU A 467 19.97 6.49 -23.15
N TYR A 468 19.22 7.12 -24.01
CA TYR A 468 18.28 8.18 -23.61
C TYR A 468 17.00 8.13 -24.43
N GLU A 469 15.93 8.65 -23.83
CA GLU A 469 14.69 8.94 -24.51
C GLU A 469 14.02 10.19 -23.93
N GLY A 470 13.13 10.79 -24.69
CA GLY A 470 12.33 11.93 -24.24
C GLY A 470 11.04 12.03 -25.02
N GLY A 471 10.03 12.65 -24.43
CA GLY A 471 8.74 12.74 -25.06
C GLY A 471 7.67 13.39 -24.20
N ILE A 472 6.43 12.97 -24.45
CA ILE A 472 5.22 13.52 -23.82
C ILE A 472 4.51 12.42 -23.04
N GLU A 473 4.04 12.76 -21.83
CA GLU A 473 3.11 11.95 -21.04
C GLU A 473 1.73 12.62 -21.01
N LEU A 474 0.69 11.83 -21.29
CA LEU A 474 -0.70 12.20 -21.08
C LEU A 474 -1.23 11.48 -19.86
N THR A 475 -1.55 12.21 -18.77
CA THR A 475 -1.90 11.60 -17.50
C THR A 475 -3.35 11.84 -17.12
N ILE A 476 -4.09 10.78 -16.81
CA ILE A 476 -5.47 10.84 -16.31
C ILE A 476 -5.45 10.58 -14.79
N LYS A 477 -5.67 11.63 -13.99
CA LYS A 477 -5.76 11.58 -12.51
C LYS A 477 -4.60 10.82 -11.82
N ASP A 478 -3.40 10.82 -12.42
CA ASP A 478 -2.23 10.04 -11.99
C ASP A 478 -2.47 8.50 -11.88
N PHE A 479 -3.63 8.03 -12.34
CA PHE A 479 -3.98 6.62 -12.36
C PHE A 479 -3.53 5.94 -13.64
N PHE A 480 -3.75 6.56 -14.79
CA PHE A 480 -3.39 6.04 -16.10
C PHE A 480 -2.58 7.07 -16.86
N THR A 481 -1.45 6.66 -17.42
CA THR A 481 -0.57 7.53 -18.19
C THR A 481 -0.21 6.88 -19.51
N VAL A 482 -0.34 7.62 -20.60
CA VAL A 482 0.14 7.25 -21.93
C VAL A 482 1.46 7.96 -22.16
N HIS A 483 2.47 7.23 -22.63
CA HIS A 483 3.81 7.72 -22.91
C HIS A 483 4.06 7.71 -24.42
N ILE A 484 4.52 8.83 -24.94
CA ILE A 484 4.78 9.06 -26.37
C ILE A 484 6.25 9.47 -26.51
N PRO A 485 7.18 8.51 -26.71
CA PRO A 485 8.60 8.82 -26.95
C PRO A 485 8.75 9.52 -28.30
N LEU A 486 9.42 10.67 -28.33
CA LEU A 486 9.64 11.50 -29.54
C LEU A 486 11.12 11.56 -29.92
N VAL A 487 12.01 11.61 -28.91
CA VAL A 487 13.45 11.66 -29.06
C VAL A 487 14.04 10.43 -28.39
N MET A 488 15.02 9.82 -29.01
CA MET A 488 15.63 8.59 -28.49
C MET A 488 17.04 8.39 -29.07
N SER A 489 17.86 7.62 -28.35
CA SER A 489 19.20 7.20 -28.79
C SER A 489 19.13 6.36 -30.08
N ASP A 490 20.25 6.23 -30.78
CA ASP A 490 20.32 5.57 -32.07
C ASP A 490 20.01 4.07 -31.94
N GLU A 491 20.35 3.45 -30.83
CA GLU A 491 20.02 2.07 -30.51
C GLU A 491 18.50 1.84 -30.45
N PHE A 492 17.74 2.77 -29.90
CA PHE A 492 16.28 2.70 -29.87
C PHE A 492 15.66 3.00 -31.24
N LYS A 493 16.30 3.85 -32.06
CA LYS A 493 15.87 4.08 -33.43
C LYS A 493 16.06 2.79 -34.26
N GLU A 494 17.22 2.15 -34.17
CA GLU A 494 17.51 0.88 -34.83
C GLU A 494 16.49 -0.19 -34.39
N TYR A 495 16.24 -0.31 -33.09
CA TYR A 495 15.22 -1.21 -32.55
C TYR A 495 13.82 -0.92 -33.09
N LYS A 496 13.44 0.36 -33.18
CA LYS A 496 12.16 0.77 -33.77
C LYS A 496 12.05 0.30 -35.22
N GLU A 497 13.09 0.44 -36.01
CA GLU A 497 13.06 0.03 -37.43
C GLU A 497 13.06 -1.50 -37.57
N THR A 498 13.93 -2.20 -36.86
CA THR A 498 14.15 -3.66 -37.03
C THR A 498 13.06 -4.50 -36.35
N VAL A 499 12.67 -4.16 -35.12
CA VAL A 499 11.76 -4.97 -34.30
C VAL A 499 10.32 -4.46 -34.36
N LEU A 500 10.12 -3.15 -34.29
CA LEU A 500 8.78 -2.57 -34.34
C LEU A 500 8.29 -2.28 -35.77
N GLY A 501 9.15 -2.52 -36.78
CA GLY A 501 8.86 -2.35 -38.20
C GLY A 501 8.65 -0.88 -38.58
N GLY A 502 9.40 0.05 -37.99
CA GLY A 502 9.39 1.48 -38.28
C GLY A 502 8.13 2.24 -37.82
N LYS A 503 7.17 1.55 -37.25
CA LYS A 503 5.85 2.13 -36.93
C LYS A 503 5.87 2.93 -35.64
N PHE A 504 5.75 4.27 -35.73
CA PHE A 504 5.71 5.17 -34.58
C PHE A 504 4.66 4.77 -33.53
N LEU A 505 3.45 4.41 -33.95
CA LEU A 505 2.38 4.02 -33.02
C LEU A 505 2.77 2.81 -32.15
N LYS A 506 3.73 2.00 -32.57
CA LYS A 506 4.22 0.87 -31.77
C LYS A 506 5.17 1.30 -30.64
N THR A 507 5.70 2.52 -30.68
CA THR A 507 6.54 3.07 -29.59
C THR A 507 5.71 3.62 -28.44
N ILE A 508 4.42 3.87 -28.65
CA ILE A 508 3.53 4.40 -27.61
C ILE A 508 3.24 3.32 -26.58
N THR A 509 3.48 3.63 -25.33
CA THR A 509 3.29 2.76 -24.16
C THR A 509 2.33 3.38 -23.16
N PHE A 510 1.92 2.60 -22.18
CA PHE A 510 1.10 3.10 -21.08
C PHE A 510 1.51 2.49 -19.75
N SER A 511 1.24 3.23 -18.68
CA SER A 511 1.38 2.73 -17.31
C SER A 511 0.11 3.00 -16.53
N HIS A 512 -0.14 2.19 -15.50
CA HIS A 512 -1.21 2.41 -14.55
C HIS A 512 -0.69 2.28 -13.12
N ASN A 513 -1.24 3.09 -12.23
CA ASN A 513 -0.86 3.11 -10.82
C ASN A 513 -2.06 2.70 -9.95
N LEU A 514 -2.15 1.42 -9.64
CA LEU A 514 -3.24 0.85 -8.83
C LEU A 514 -3.27 1.39 -7.40
N ASN A 515 -2.13 1.90 -6.88
CA ASN A 515 -2.07 2.52 -5.56
C ASN A 515 -2.85 3.84 -5.46
N LYS A 516 -3.20 4.43 -6.61
CA LYS A 516 -4.07 5.63 -6.67
C LYS A 516 -5.56 5.29 -6.60
N ILE A 517 -5.93 4.03 -6.76
CA ILE A 517 -7.29 3.56 -6.58
C ILE A 517 -7.53 3.35 -5.09
N ASN A 518 -8.51 4.05 -4.54
CA ASN A 518 -8.97 3.76 -3.20
C ASN A 518 -9.95 2.58 -3.27
N TRP A 519 -9.43 1.36 -3.16
CA TRP A 519 -10.19 0.12 -3.28
C TRP A 519 -11.37 0.03 -2.31
N VAL A 520 -11.27 0.65 -1.13
CA VAL A 520 -12.34 0.71 -0.13
C VAL A 520 -13.48 1.63 -0.57
N LYS A 521 -13.16 2.71 -1.29
CA LYS A 521 -14.14 3.68 -1.81
C LYS A 521 -14.58 3.39 -3.25
N ALA A 522 -13.83 2.57 -3.99
CA ALA A 522 -14.11 2.28 -5.39
C ALA A 522 -15.56 1.79 -5.64
N PRO A 523 -16.12 0.88 -4.84
CA PRO A 523 -17.52 0.45 -5.02
C PRO A 523 -18.52 1.61 -4.91
N ASN A 524 -18.29 2.54 -3.97
CA ASN A 524 -19.16 3.72 -3.81
C ASN A 524 -18.99 4.75 -4.95
N MET A 525 -17.85 4.78 -5.60
CA MET A 525 -17.61 5.66 -6.77
C MET A 525 -18.33 5.11 -8.01
N LEU A 526 -18.39 3.80 -8.17
CA LEU A 526 -19.11 3.16 -9.29
C LEU A 526 -20.63 3.35 -9.21
N LEU A 527 -21.18 3.49 -7.99
CA LEU A 527 -22.59 3.75 -7.76
C LEU A 527 -22.98 5.24 -7.96
N ARG A 528 -22.01 6.14 -8.13
CA ARG A 528 -22.23 7.59 -8.36
C ARG A 528 -22.06 8.02 -9.81
N ILE A 529 -21.95 7.10 -10.75
CA ILE A 529 -22.01 7.39 -12.18
C ILE A 529 -23.49 7.31 -12.58
N GLU A 530 -24.24 8.33 -12.21
CA GLU A 530 -25.46 8.76 -12.89
C GLU A 530 -25.11 9.84 -13.89
#